data_e941a9df202336e252d378169ea2becc
#
_entry.id   e941a9df202336e252d378169ea2becc
#
_cell.length_a   1.000
_cell.length_b   1.000
_cell.length_c   1.000
_cell.angle_alpha   90.00
_cell.angle_beta   90.00
_cell.angle_gamma   90.00
#
_symmetry.space_group_name_H-M   'P 1'
#
loop_
_entity.id
_entity.type
_entity.pdbx_description
1 polymer ?
#
loop_
_entity_poly.entity_id
_entity_poly.type
_entity_poly.pdbx_seq_one_letter_code
_entity_poly.pdbx_strand_id
1 'polypeptide(L)'
;MNPTPFPVTWEDPARKTAFDHWLHRLAQSQGLLPDTLQPASADASFRRYLRLDTTSGASRIVMDAPPARENSRPFVAVAALMRGAGLLVPEILAWDEPQGFMLLSDLGSQTMMEQIQPENPSANHARYLQAVDTLLAWQLASRPGVLPNFDEPLLRRELQLFPDWYLVQHKGVTLEGKDAETLAKAFDSIVRHNLTGPSVYVHRDFMPRNLMIPLGVAPTLLTSRGSLPPEGADSPWGGPAAGSAPTLPASRGSLPPEGADSPWGGPAA
;
A
#
# COMPACT_ATOMS: atom_id res chain seq x y z
N MET A 1 30.98 -1.01 14.07
CA MET A 1 30.34 -2.10 14.82
C MET A 1 28.88 -2.13 14.35
N ASN A 2 28.46 -3.20 13.69
CA ASN A 2 27.04 -3.37 13.39
C ASN A 2 26.29 -3.55 14.72
N PRO A 3 25.19 -2.86 14.95
CA PRO A 3 24.39 -3.06 16.16
C PRO A 3 23.96 -4.54 16.22
N THR A 4 24.09 -5.15 17.39
CA THR A 4 23.60 -6.51 17.61
C THR A 4 22.10 -6.53 17.28
N PRO A 5 21.63 -7.40 16.39
CA PRO A 5 20.21 -7.43 16.04
C PRO A 5 19.36 -7.72 17.25
N PHE A 6 18.26 -6.99 17.42
CA PHE A 6 17.31 -7.26 18.49
C PHE A 6 16.74 -8.67 18.28
N PRO A 7 16.67 -9.49 19.34
CA PRO A 7 16.13 -10.84 19.20
C PRO A 7 14.65 -10.80 18.83
N VAL A 8 14.24 -11.67 17.92
CA VAL A 8 12.82 -11.86 17.56
C VAL A 8 12.11 -12.49 18.76
N THR A 9 11.19 -11.74 19.37
CA THR A 9 10.39 -12.22 20.50
C THR A 9 9.11 -12.90 20.02
N TRP A 10 8.65 -13.94 20.73
CA TRP A 10 7.45 -14.68 20.44
C TRP A 10 6.57 -14.75 21.67
N GLU A 11 5.35 -14.25 21.58
CA GLU A 11 4.36 -14.35 22.65
C GLU A 11 3.77 -15.76 22.77
N ASP A 12 3.64 -16.46 21.62
CA ASP A 12 3.11 -17.83 21.54
C ASP A 12 4.22 -18.81 21.14
N PRO A 13 4.64 -19.71 22.06
CA PRO A 13 5.64 -20.73 21.75
C PRO A 13 5.22 -21.74 20.67
N ALA A 14 3.91 -22.04 20.57
CA ALA A 14 3.42 -22.95 19.54
C ALA A 14 3.56 -22.33 18.15
N ARG A 15 3.29 -21.02 18.02
CA ARG A 15 3.50 -20.29 16.78
C ARG A 15 4.97 -20.20 16.39
N LYS A 16 5.85 -20.01 17.38
CA LYS A 16 7.31 -20.07 17.12
C LYS A 16 7.71 -21.44 16.56
N THR A 17 7.26 -22.52 17.17
CA THR A 17 7.57 -23.87 16.72
C THR A 17 7.08 -24.10 15.27
N ALA A 18 5.85 -23.69 14.97
CA ALA A 18 5.29 -23.78 13.63
C ALA A 18 6.10 -22.96 12.61
N PHE A 19 6.50 -21.74 12.97
CA PHE A 19 7.34 -20.86 12.17
C PHE A 19 8.70 -21.48 11.89
N ASP A 20 9.38 -21.98 12.94
CA ASP A 20 10.69 -22.60 12.81
C ASP A 20 10.64 -23.81 11.87
N HIS A 21 9.63 -24.68 12.00
CA HIS A 21 9.43 -25.83 11.10
C HIS A 21 9.20 -25.38 9.67
N TRP A 22 8.36 -24.38 9.44
CA TRP A 22 8.11 -23.85 8.10
C TRP A 22 9.37 -23.25 7.48
N LEU A 23 10.09 -22.43 8.23
CA LEU A 23 11.31 -21.78 7.76
C LEU A 23 12.40 -22.81 7.44
N HIS A 24 12.59 -23.83 8.26
CA HIS A 24 13.57 -24.91 8.03
C HIS A 24 13.24 -25.71 6.77
N ARG A 25 11.97 -25.99 6.48
CA ARG A 25 11.58 -26.67 5.24
C ARG A 25 11.97 -25.88 3.98
N LEU A 26 11.95 -24.56 4.06
CA LEU A 26 12.32 -23.68 2.93
C LEU A 26 13.83 -23.38 2.88
N ALA A 27 14.54 -23.54 3.99
CA ALA A 27 15.92 -23.08 4.12
C ALA A 27 16.83 -23.64 3.01
N GLN A 28 16.77 -24.92 2.74
CA GLN A 28 17.61 -25.55 1.74
C GLN A 28 17.24 -25.11 0.30
N SER A 29 15.95 -25.15 -0.03
CA SER A 29 15.48 -24.84 -1.40
C SER A 29 15.60 -23.36 -1.77
N GLN A 30 15.53 -22.46 -0.79
CA GLN A 30 15.61 -21.02 -0.94
C GLN A 30 16.97 -20.44 -0.51
N GLY A 31 17.90 -21.29 -0.05
CA GLY A 31 19.22 -20.88 0.44
C GLY A 31 19.16 -19.96 1.65
N LEU A 32 18.12 -20.09 2.52
CA LEU A 32 17.94 -19.22 3.66
C LEU A 32 18.95 -19.53 4.77
N LEU A 33 19.34 -18.49 5.52
CA LEU A 33 20.18 -18.56 6.71
C LEU A 33 19.35 -18.19 7.96
N PRO A 34 18.63 -19.14 8.58
CA PRO A 34 17.71 -18.86 9.68
C PRO A 34 18.34 -18.15 10.88
N ASP A 35 19.63 -18.38 11.13
CA ASP A 35 20.37 -17.76 12.23
C ASP A 35 20.57 -16.25 12.07
N THR A 36 20.31 -15.70 10.88
CA THR A 36 20.38 -14.27 10.57
C THR A 36 19.04 -13.55 10.75
N LEU A 37 18.01 -14.26 11.21
CA LEU A 37 16.64 -13.73 11.33
C LEU A 37 16.60 -12.55 12.31
N GLN A 38 16.08 -11.42 11.85
CA GLN A 38 15.95 -10.20 12.63
C GLN A 38 14.65 -9.45 12.27
N PRO A 39 14.14 -8.58 13.16
CA PRO A 39 13.02 -7.70 12.81
C PRO A 39 13.34 -6.81 11.62
N ALA A 40 12.42 -6.69 10.66
CA ALA A 40 12.56 -5.80 9.50
C ALA A 40 11.81 -4.49 9.69
N SER A 41 10.55 -4.57 10.10
CA SER A 41 9.73 -3.41 10.43
C SER A 41 8.63 -3.80 11.42
N ALA A 42 8.13 -2.81 12.17
CA ALA A 42 6.90 -2.92 12.94
C ALA A 42 5.78 -2.26 12.11
N ASP A 43 4.68 -2.98 11.88
CA ASP A 43 3.47 -2.46 11.29
C ASP A 43 2.44 -2.18 12.40
N ALA A 44 1.52 -1.25 12.14
CA ALA A 44 0.37 -0.99 13.00
C ALA A 44 -0.69 -2.13 12.94
N SER A 45 -0.50 -3.12 12.08
CA SER A 45 -1.33 -4.32 11.93
C SER A 45 -0.82 -5.48 12.79
N PHE A 46 -1.54 -6.60 12.77
CA PHE A 46 -1.09 -7.84 13.41
C PHE A 46 -0.02 -8.59 12.60
N ARG A 47 0.47 -8.01 11.52
CA ARG A 47 1.56 -8.57 10.70
C ARG A 47 2.89 -8.20 11.29
N ARG A 48 3.81 -9.15 11.25
CA ARG A 48 5.23 -8.92 11.56
C ARG A 48 6.06 -9.19 10.33
N TYR A 49 7.06 -8.37 10.12
CA TYR A 49 7.99 -8.54 9.03
C TYR A 49 9.39 -8.80 9.61
N LEU A 50 9.97 -9.90 9.20
CA LEU A 50 11.29 -10.33 9.62
C LEU A 50 12.19 -10.41 8.37
N ARG A 51 13.46 -10.10 8.54
CA ARG A 51 14.47 -10.18 7.47
C ARG A 51 15.45 -11.27 7.82
N LEU A 52 15.92 -12.01 6.80
CA LEU A 52 17.02 -12.95 6.92
C LEU A 52 17.85 -12.95 5.65
N ASP A 53 19.11 -13.37 5.80
CA ASP A 53 20.05 -13.47 4.68
C ASP A 53 19.90 -14.82 3.96
N THR A 54 20.48 -14.86 2.75
CA THR A 54 20.59 -16.08 1.96
C THR A 54 22.06 -16.40 1.66
N THR A 55 22.33 -17.63 1.29
CA THR A 55 23.66 -18.10 0.88
C THR A 55 24.18 -17.40 -0.38
N SER A 56 23.29 -16.77 -1.17
CA SER A 56 23.67 -15.96 -2.34
C SER A 56 24.08 -14.53 -2.00
N GLY A 57 24.02 -14.13 -0.74
CA GLY A 57 24.28 -12.76 -0.29
C GLY A 57 23.09 -11.80 -0.46
N ALA A 58 21.96 -12.28 -0.97
CA ALA A 58 20.71 -11.51 -0.98
C ALA A 58 19.99 -11.68 0.36
N SER A 59 19.02 -10.80 0.65
CA SER A 59 18.11 -10.94 1.79
C SER A 59 16.69 -11.32 1.35
N ARG A 60 15.88 -11.77 2.30
CA ARG A 60 14.48 -12.10 2.13
C ARG A 60 13.67 -11.51 3.27
N ILE A 61 12.40 -11.28 3.01
CA ILE A 61 11.42 -10.86 4.03
C ILE A 61 10.49 -12.05 4.32
N VAL A 62 10.28 -12.31 5.59
CA VAL A 62 9.22 -13.20 6.05
C VAL A 62 8.11 -12.37 6.66
N MET A 63 6.91 -12.53 6.15
CA MET A 63 5.69 -11.99 6.75
C MET A 63 5.06 -13.08 7.63
N ASP A 64 4.83 -12.75 8.89
CA ASP A 64 4.06 -13.53 9.85
C ASP A 64 2.73 -12.84 10.09
N ALA A 65 1.65 -13.40 9.55
CA ALA A 65 0.28 -12.88 9.59
C ALA A 65 -0.68 -13.92 10.16
N PRO A 66 -0.90 -13.99 11.49
CA PRO A 66 -1.73 -15.01 12.12
C PRO A 66 -3.13 -15.07 11.52
N PRO A 67 -3.59 -16.22 10.96
CA PRO A 67 -4.86 -16.29 10.21
C PRO A 67 -6.11 -15.95 11.02
N ALA A 68 -6.05 -16.10 12.34
CA ALA A 68 -7.14 -15.71 13.24
C ALA A 68 -7.35 -14.18 13.31
N ARG A 69 -6.36 -13.38 12.86
CA ARG A 69 -6.37 -11.92 12.95
C ARG A 69 -6.19 -11.25 11.59
N GLU A 70 -5.59 -11.94 10.62
CA GLU A 70 -5.19 -11.38 9.33
C GLU A 70 -5.57 -12.30 8.17
N ASN A 71 -6.25 -11.76 7.18
CA ASN A 71 -6.50 -12.44 5.92
C ASN A 71 -5.45 -12.01 4.88
N SER A 72 -4.54 -12.92 4.53
CA SER A 72 -3.47 -12.63 3.57
C SER A 72 -3.85 -12.81 2.09
N ARG A 73 -5.04 -13.37 1.78
CA ARG A 73 -5.50 -13.56 0.39
C ARG A 73 -5.57 -12.25 -0.41
N PRO A 74 -6.11 -11.13 0.15
CA PRO A 74 -6.11 -9.85 -0.55
C PRO A 74 -4.71 -9.34 -0.87
N PHE A 75 -3.73 -9.54 0.02
CA PHE A 75 -2.34 -9.19 -0.23
C PHE A 75 -1.78 -9.92 -1.46
N VAL A 76 -2.00 -11.24 -1.54
CA VAL A 76 -1.55 -12.06 -2.68
C VAL A 76 -2.22 -11.60 -3.98
N ALA A 77 -3.53 -11.39 -3.96
CA ALA A 77 -4.29 -10.96 -5.13
C ALA A 77 -3.85 -9.57 -5.62
N VAL A 78 -3.71 -8.59 -4.72
CA VAL A 78 -3.29 -7.24 -5.08
C VAL A 78 -1.83 -7.22 -5.55
N ALA A 79 -0.92 -7.99 -4.93
CA ALA A 79 0.45 -8.12 -5.39
C ALA A 79 0.53 -8.65 -6.83
N ALA A 80 -0.31 -9.64 -7.18
CA ALA A 80 -0.39 -10.17 -8.55
C ALA A 80 -0.91 -9.12 -9.54
N LEU A 81 -1.94 -8.34 -9.17
CA LEU A 81 -2.48 -7.25 -10.00
C LEU A 81 -1.45 -6.15 -10.23
N MET A 82 -0.75 -5.72 -9.18
CA MET A 82 0.28 -4.69 -9.28
C MET A 82 1.45 -5.15 -10.14
N ARG A 83 1.90 -6.40 -9.99
CA ARG A 83 2.93 -6.99 -10.86
C ARG A 83 2.46 -7.02 -12.31
N GLY A 84 1.21 -7.41 -12.56
CA GLY A 84 0.60 -7.38 -13.90
C GLY A 84 0.50 -5.97 -14.50
N ALA A 85 0.46 -4.95 -13.68
CA ALA A 85 0.54 -3.54 -14.07
C ALA A 85 1.99 -3.04 -14.31
N GLY A 86 2.99 -3.92 -14.20
CA GLY A 86 4.41 -3.58 -14.35
C GLY A 86 5.01 -2.87 -13.13
N LEU A 87 4.34 -2.89 -11.99
CA LEU A 87 4.84 -2.27 -10.77
C LEU A 87 5.81 -3.19 -10.03
N LEU A 88 6.82 -2.58 -9.41
CA LEU A 88 7.74 -3.28 -8.53
C LEU A 88 7.06 -3.50 -7.18
N VAL A 89 6.79 -4.77 -6.88
CA VAL A 89 6.19 -5.22 -5.62
C VAL A 89 6.97 -6.43 -5.10
N PRO A 90 6.91 -6.75 -3.80
CA PRO A 90 7.52 -7.95 -3.28
C PRO A 90 7.02 -9.19 -4.03
N GLU A 91 7.95 -10.02 -4.48
CA GLU A 91 7.64 -11.31 -5.07
C GLU A 91 7.32 -12.30 -3.94
N ILE A 92 6.22 -13.04 -4.08
CA ILE A 92 5.84 -14.10 -3.15
C ILE A 92 6.55 -15.37 -3.57
N LEU A 93 7.58 -15.76 -2.82
CA LEU A 93 8.43 -16.91 -3.10
C LEU A 93 7.87 -18.20 -2.50
N ALA A 94 7.19 -18.10 -1.35
CA ALA A 94 6.45 -19.19 -0.72
C ALA A 94 5.33 -18.63 0.14
N TRP A 95 4.23 -19.38 0.26
CA TRP A 95 3.09 -19.03 1.08
C TRP A 95 2.49 -20.26 1.74
N ASP A 96 2.43 -20.24 3.07
CA ASP A 96 1.71 -21.22 3.90
C ASP A 96 0.43 -20.54 4.39
N GLU A 97 -0.62 -20.61 3.57
CA GLU A 97 -1.89 -19.95 3.88
C GLU A 97 -2.52 -20.40 5.18
N PRO A 98 -2.58 -21.74 5.50
CA PRO A 98 -3.15 -22.20 6.75
C PRO A 98 -2.47 -21.65 8.00
N GLN A 99 -1.17 -21.38 7.91
CA GLN A 99 -0.39 -20.82 9.02
C GLN A 99 -0.16 -19.33 8.93
N GLY A 100 -0.41 -18.72 7.76
CA GLY A 100 -0.23 -17.30 7.53
C GLY A 100 1.24 -16.87 7.49
N PHE A 101 2.14 -17.74 7.04
CA PHE A 101 3.54 -17.42 6.81
C PHE A 101 3.82 -17.19 5.31
N MET A 102 4.61 -16.18 5.00
CA MET A 102 4.93 -15.86 3.62
C MET A 102 6.39 -15.46 3.47
N LEU A 103 7.09 -16.04 2.50
CA LEU A 103 8.44 -15.64 2.10
C LEU A 103 8.36 -14.70 0.91
N LEU A 104 8.97 -13.54 1.04
CA LEU A 104 8.93 -12.46 0.04
C LEU A 104 10.35 -12.10 -0.42
N SER A 105 10.46 -11.58 -1.64
CA SER A 105 11.67 -10.84 -2.03
C SER A 105 11.83 -9.61 -1.15
N ASP A 106 13.08 -9.22 -0.92
CA ASP A 106 13.40 -8.00 -0.16
C ASP A 106 13.65 -6.85 -1.12
N LEU A 107 12.90 -5.77 -0.98
CA LEU A 107 13.05 -4.52 -1.76
C LEU A 107 14.04 -3.54 -1.11
N GLY A 108 14.71 -3.95 -0.04
CA GLY A 108 15.65 -3.12 0.70
C GLY A 108 15.07 -2.58 2.02
N SER A 109 15.83 -1.71 2.67
CA SER A 109 15.47 -1.15 3.97
C SER A 109 15.11 0.33 3.92
N GLN A 110 15.21 0.97 2.75
CA GLN A 110 15.01 2.41 2.65
C GLN A 110 13.63 2.75 2.06
N THR A 111 12.85 3.49 2.82
CA THR A 111 11.61 4.07 2.34
C THR A 111 11.85 5.42 1.66
N MET A 112 10.90 5.86 0.85
CA MET A 112 10.94 7.21 0.26
C MET A 112 10.95 8.29 1.36
N MET A 113 10.27 8.06 2.50
CA MET A 113 10.23 9.00 3.61
C MET A 113 11.64 9.29 4.18
N GLU A 114 12.46 8.25 4.33
CA GLU A 114 13.83 8.38 4.84
C GLU A 114 14.77 9.09 3.86
N GLN A 115 14.37 9.19 2.59
CA GLN A 115 15.15 9.84 1.53
C GLN A 115 14.67 11.25 1.20
N ILE A 116 13.59 11.72 1.85
CA ILE A 116 13.13 13.12 1.71
C ILE A 116 14.13 14.04 2.40
N GLN A 117 14.58 15.04 1.68
CA GLN A 117 15.48 16.09 2.14
C GLN A 117 14.69 17.39 2.27
N PRO A 118 14.28 17.80 3.47
CA PRO A 118 13.49 19.02 3.66
C PRO A 118 14.17 20.28 3.09
N GLU A 119 15.50 20.31 3.14
CA GLU A 119 16.31 21.46 2.71
C GLU A 119 16.58 21.45 1.19
N ASN A 120 16.19 20.39 0.47
CA ASN A 120 16.42 20.25 -0.96
C ASN A 120 15.14 19.84 -1.71
N PRO A 121 14.21 20.78 -1.93
CA PRO A 121 12.95 20.52 -2.64
C PRO A 121 13.14 19.93 -4.05
N SER A 122 14.20 20.35 -4.75
CA SER A 122 14.48 19.87 -6.12
C SER A 122 14.84 18.39 -6.15
N ALA A 123 15.61 17.88 -5.18
CA ALA A 123 15.92 16.46 -5.09
C ALA A 123 14.67 15.63 -4.76
N ASN A 124 13.75 16.18 -3.96
CA ASN A 124 12.50 15.52 -3.62
C ASN A 124 11.52 15.47 -4.82
N HIS A 125 11.51 16.52 -5.66
CA HIS A 125 10.61 16.62 -6.81
C HIS A 125 10.68 15.40 -7.73
N ALA A 126 11.90 14.98 -8.09
CA ALA A 126 12.09 13.80 -8.95
C ALA A 126 11.49 12.52 -8.33
N ARG A 127 11.64 12.33 -7.01
CA ARG A 127 11.06 11.18 -6.28
C ARG A 127 9.54 11.21 -6.27
N TYR A 128 8.95 12.39 -6.05
CA TYR A 128 7.50 12.54 -6.09
C TYR A 128 6.94 12.32 -7.50
N LEU A 129 7.63 12.74 -8.56
CA LEU A 129 7.22 12.43 -9.93
C LEU A 129 7.24 10.93 -10.20
N GLN A 130 8.28 10.21 -9.77
CA GLN A 130 8.31 8.74 -9.88
C GLN A 130 7.16 8.07 -9.13
N ALA A 131 6.84 8.56 -7.93
CA ALA A 131 5.71 8.05 -7.17
C ALA A 131 4.39 8.31 -7.92
N VAL A 132 4.21 9.50 -8.50
CA VAL A 132 3.02 9.82 -9.34
C VAL A 132 2.95 8.91 -10.56
N ASP A 133 4.06 8.67 -11.27
CA ASP A 133 4.10 7.76 -12.42
C ASP A 133 3.70 6.32 -12.02
N THR A 134 4.18 5.86 -10.86
CA THR A 134 3.80 4.56 -10.29
C THR A 134 2.31 4.49 -9.99
N LEU A 135 1.74 5.54 -9.40
CA LEU A 135 0.31 5.61 -9.12
C LEU A 135 -0.53 5.65 -10.40
N LEU A 136 -0.08 6.41 -11.42
CA LEU A 136 -0.74 6.45 -12.72
C LEU A 136 -0.73 5.08 -13.40
N ALA A 137 0.39 4.35 -13.37
CA ALA A 137 0.47 3.00 -13.92
C ALA A 137 -0.54 2.06 -13.21
N TRP A 138 -0.68 2.17 -11.89
CA TRP A 138 -1.69 1.43 -11.14
C TRP A 138 -3.11 1.78 -11.55
N GLN A 139 -3.43 3.06 -11.67
CA GLN A 139 -4.74 3.52 -12.09
C GLN A 139 -5.08 3.13 -13.54
N LEU A 140 -4.11 3.20 -14.45
CA LEU A 140 -4.29 2.79 -15.85
C LEU A 140 -4.53 1.29 -16.02
N ALA A 141 -4.11 0.47 -15.04
CA ALA A 141 -4.36 -0.97 -15.03
C ALA A 141 -5.77 -1.33 -14.51
N SER A 142 -6.60 -0.34 -14.18
CA SER A 142 -7.94 -0.57 -13.61
C SER A 142 -8.83 -1.36 -14.56
N ARG A 143 -9.52 -2.36 -14.01
CA ARG A 143 -10.53 -3.16 -14.70
C ARG A 143 -11.79 -3.26 -13.84
N PRO A 144 -12.97 -3.05 -14.40
CA PRO A 144 -14.24 -3.18 -13.68
C PRO A 144 -14.40 -4.56 -13.04
N GLY A 145 -14.92 -4.61 -11.83
CA GLY A 145 -15.28 -5.86 -11.14
C GLY A 145 -14.10 -6.69 -10.61
N VAL A 146 -12.84 -6.23 -10.77
CA VAL A 146 -11.66 -6.98 -10.28
C VAL A 146 -11.39 -6.70 -8.81
N LEU A 147 -11.48 -5.45 -8.38
CA LEU A 147 -11.42 -5.09 -6.97
C LEU A 147 -12.81 -4.65 -6.49
N PRO A 148 -13.09 -4.79 -5.18
CA PRO A 148 -14.31 -4.25 -4.59
C PRO A 148 -14.45 -2.75 -4.87
N ASN A 149 -15.68 -2.30 -5.12
CA ASN A 149 -15.95 -0.89 -5.30
C ASN A 149 -15.68 -0.09 -4.01
N PHE A 150 -15.17 1.12 -4.19
CA PHE A 150 -15.11 2.11 -3.12
C PHE A 150 -16.44 2.87 -3.12
N ASP A 151 -17.48 2.20 -2.60
CA ASP A 151 -18.87 2.62 -2.66
C ASP A 151 -19.27 3.59 -1.53
N GLU A 152 -20.50 4.06 -1.56
CA GLU A 152 -21.03 4.98 -0.54
C GLU A 152 -20.94 4.42 0.88
N PRO A 153 -21.32 3.15 1.17
CA PRO A 153 -21.16 2.59 2.51
C PRO A 153 -19.72 2.61 3.01
N LEU A 154 -18.75 2.32 2.15
CA LEU A 154 -17.33 2.36 2.49
C LEU A 154 -16.87 3.80 2.75
N LEU A 155 -17.21 4.74 1.86
CA LEU A 155 -16.88 6.17 2.04
C LEU A 155 -17.44 6.71 3.36
N ARG A 156 -18.69 6.42 3.68
CA ARG A 156 -19.31 6.87 4.93
C ARG A 156 -18.65 6.27 6.16
N ARG A 157 -18.26 5.00 6.11
CA ARG A 157 -17.54 4.35 7.19
C ARG A 157 -16.18 5.01 7.46
N GLU A 158 -15.42 5.33 6.39
CA GLU A 158 -14.14 6.01 6.53
C GLU A 158 -14.32 7.46 7.08
N LEU A 159 -15.34 8.18 6.62
CA LEU A 159 -15.65 9.51 7.13
C LEU A 159 -16.09 9.48 8.61
N GLN A 160 -16.79 8.43 9.03
CA GLN A 160 -17.26 8.27 10.39
C GLN A 160 -16.12 8.13 11.43
N LEU A 161 -14.91 7.72 10.99
CA LEU A 161 -13.74 7.69 11.88
C LEU A 161 -13.41 9.07 12.47
N PHE A 162 -13.72 10.16 11.75
CA PHE A 162 -13.45 11.50 12.25
C PHE A 162 -14.30 11.85 13.48
N PRO A 163 -15.64 11.79 13.48
CA PRO A 163 -16.41 12.07 14.69
C PRO A 163 -16.14 11.04 15.79
N ASP A 164 -16.05 9.75 15.48
CA ASP A 164 -15.94 8.71 16.50
C ASP A 164 -14.60 8.78 17.25
N TRP A 165 -13.49 8.88 16.52
CA TRP A 165 -12.16 8.85 17.12
C TRP A 165 -11.60 10.22 17.43
N TYR A 166 -11.65 11.17 16.50
CA TYR A 166 -11.06 12.48 16.73
C TYR A 166 -11.92 13.34 17.64
N LEU A 167 -13.21 13.47 17.36
CA LEU A 167 -14.06 14.32 18.17
C LEU A 167 -14.38 13.67 19.52
N VAL A 168 -14.94 12.47 19.52
CA VAL A 168 -15.37 11.81 20.76
C VAL A 168 -14.20 11.32 21.58
N GLN A 169 -13.35 10.43 21.05
CA GLN A 169 -12.31 9.78 21.83
C GLN A 169 -11.14 10.72 22.16
N HIS A 170 -10.69 11.54 21.22
CA HIS A 170 -9.51 12.38 21.43
C HIS A 170 -9.87 13.76 22.01
N LYS A 171 -10.92 14.41 21.53
CA LYS A 171 -11.33 15.74 22.00
C LYS A 171 -12.39 15.73 23.09
N GLY A 172 -13.07 14.61 23.34
CA GLY A 172 -14.17 14.53 24.29
C GLY A 172 -15.40 15.37 23.89
N VAL A 173 -15.57 15.63 22.59
CA VAL A 173 -16.64 16.46 22.04
C VAL A 173 -17.63 15.59 21.29
N THR A 174 -18.90 15.65 21.66
CA THR A 174 -20.01 15.08 20.89
C THR A 174 -20.74 16.20 20.19
N LEU A 175 -20.91 16.09 18.87
CA LEU A 175 -21.66 17.08 18.09
C LEU A 175 -23.15 16.82 18.22
N GLU A 176 -23.90 17.89 18.45
CA GLU A 176 -25.37 17.85 18.54
C GLU A 176 -26.02 18.98 17.71
N GLY A 177 -27.31 18.84 17.43
CA GLY A 177 -28.12 19.87 16.76
C GLY A 177 -27.48 20.36 15.45
N LYS A 178 -27.32 21.66 15.32
CA LYS A 178 -26.84 22.31 14.09
C LYS A 178 -25.42 21.89 13.66
N ASP A 179 -24.54 21.59 14.60
CA ASP A 179 -23.18 21.20 14.29
C ASP A 179 -23.12 19.77 13.72
N ALA A 180 -23.91 18.85 14.29
CA ALA A 180 -24.07 17.49 13.73
C ALA A 180 -24.69 17.54 12.33
N GLU A 181 -25.70 18.37 12.10
CA GLU A 181 -26.29 18.55 10.77
C GLU A 181 -25.30 19.12 9.76
N THR A 182 -24.46 20.06 10.20
CA THR A 182 -23.42 20.66 9.35
C THR A 182 -22.39 19.63 8.92
N LEU A 183 -21.93 18.78 9.85
CA LEU A 183 -21.01 17.69 9.55
C LEU A 183 -21.62 16.69 8.58
N ALA A 184 -22.89 16.30 8.82
CA ALA A 184 -23.61 15.38 7.93
C ALA A 184 -23.71 15.92 6.49
N LYS A 185 -24.06 17.21 6.33
CA LYS A 185 -24.10 17.85 5.00
C LYS A 185 -22.73 17.90 4.33
N ALA A 186 -21.67 18.13 5.10
CA ALA A 186 -20.29 18.08 4.57
C ALA A 186 -19.95 16.67 4.07
N PHE A 187 -20.28 15.63 4.84
CA PHE A 187 -20.07 14.24 4.44
C PHE A 187 -20.88 13.88 3.20
N ASP A 188 -22.16 14.28 3.11
CA ASP A 188 -22.98 14.07 1.93
C ASP A 188 -22.37 14.73 0.67
N SER A 189 -21.79 15.92 0.83
CA SER A 189 -21.12 16.60 -0.26
C SER A 189 -19.86 15.87 -0.72
N ILE A 190 -19.02 15.40 0.22
CA ILE A 190 -17.81 14.64 -0.06
C ILE A 190 -18.15 13.31 -0.76
N VAL A 191 -19.11 12.56 -0.22
CA VAL A 191 -19.54 11.27 -0.79
C VAL A 191 -20.05 11.45 -2.21
N ARG A 192 -20.95 12.43 -2.42
CA ARG A 192 -21.50 12.71 -3.74
C ARG A 192 -20.40 13.05 -4.74
N HIS A 193 -19.47 13.92 -4.35
CA HIS A 193 -18.36 14.30 -5.21
C HIS A 193 -17.49 13.09 -5.59
N ASN A 194 -17.11 12.25 -4.62
CA ASN A 194 -16.26 11.10 -4.85
C ASN A 194 -16.90 10.02 -5.73
N LEU A 195 -18.24 9.93 -5.73
CA LEU A 195 -18.96 8.96 -6.55
C LEU A 195 -19.24 9.43 -7.99
N THR A 196 -18.94 10.68 -8.33
CA THR A 196 -19.17 11.22 -9.69
C THR A 196 -17.99 11.00 -10.65
N GLY A 197 -16.81 10.65 -10.16
CA GLY A 197 -15.62 10.46 -10.96
C GLY A 197 -15.53 9.08 -11.63
N PRO A 198 -14.60 8.90 -12.59
CA PRO A 198 -14.28 7.58 -13.12
C PRO A 198 -13.72 6.68 -12.01
N SER A 199 -14.15 5.41 -12.00
CA SER A 199 -13.66 4.43 -11.04
C SER A 199 -12.28 3.91 -11.48
N VAL A 200 -11.29 4.03 -10.60
CA VAL A 200 -9.93 3.52 -10.79
C VAL A 200 -9.47 2.71 -9.58
N TYR A 201 -8.42 1.91 -9.72
CA TYR A 201 -7.82 1.23 -8.58
C TYR A 201 -7.26 2.24 -7.59
N VAL A 202 -7.73 2.19 -6.35
CA VAL A 202 -7.29 3.04 -5.25
C VAL A 202 -6.30 2.28 -4.38
N HIS A 203 -5.12 2.86 -4.16
CA HIS A 203 -4.09 2.25 -3.29
C HIS A 203 -4.47 2.35 -1.80
N ARG A 204 -5.25 3.36 -1.40
CA ARG A 204 -5.73 3.69 -0.05
C ARG A 204 -4.68 4.26 0.90
N ASP A 205 -3.43 3.87 0.78
CA ASP A 205 -2.36 4.32 1.68
C ASP A 205 -1.06 4.61 0.91
N PHE A 206 -1.18 5.42 -0.18
CA PHE A 206 -0.07 5.80 -1.04
C PHE A 206 0.67 6.99 -0.44
N MET A 207 1.68 6.69 0.36
CA MET A 207 2.47 7.71 1.07
C MET A 207 3.96 7.33 1.12
N PRO A 208 4.88 8.30 1.31
CA PRO A 208 6.32 8.06 1.26
C PRO A 208 6.85 6.95 2.18
N ARG A 209 6.23 6.72 3.34
CA ARG A 209 6.64 5.64 4.26
C ARG A 209 6.31 4.24 3.73
N ASN A 210 5.39 4.13 2.78
CA ASN A 210 4.96 2.85 2.19
C ASN A 210 5.56 2.62 0.80
N LEU A 211 6.42 3.52 0.34
CA LEU A 211 7.12 3.41 -0.94
C LEU A 211 8.58 3.09 -0.68
N MET A 212 9.03 1.94 -1.20
CA MET A 212 10.43 1.53 -1.09
C MET A 212 11.27 2.17 -2.21
N ILE A 213 12.52 2.50 -1.89
CA ILE A 213 13.52 2.90 -2.89
C ILE A 213 14.49 1.72 -3.04
N PRO A 214 14.34 0.90 -4.10
CA PRO A 214 15.18 -0.26 -4.29
C PRO A 214 16.61 0.17 -4.58
N LEU A 215 17.58 -0.50 -3.94
CA LEU A 215 19.00 -0.27 -4.17
C LEU A 215 19.38 -0.72 -5.59
N GLY A 216 20.10 0.13 -6.32
CA GLY A 216 20.68 -0.21 -7.63
C GLY A 216 19.74 -0.22 -8.82
N VAL A 217 18.46 0.09 -8.65
CA VAL A 217 17.56 0.34 -9.77
C VAL A 217 17.64 1.82 -10.11
N ALA A 218 18.30 2.14 -11.24
CA ALA A 218 18.20 3.48 -11.80
C ALA A 218 16.72 3.81 -12.02
N PRO A 219 16.29 5.09 -11.81
CA PRO A 219 14.92 5.48 -12.07
C PRO A 219 14.60 5.18 -13.55
N THR A 220 13.99 4.05 -13.80
CA THR A 220 13.51 3.68 -15.12
C THR A 220 12.24 4.47 -15.35
N LEU A 221 12.36 5.56 -16.10
CA LEU A 221 11.20 6.14 -16.75
C LEU A 221 10.50 5.00 -17.50
N LEU A 222 9.22 4.78 -17.23
CA LEU A 222 8.38 3.84 -17.98
C LEU A 222 8.24 4.35 -19.42
N THR A 223 9.30 4.22 -20.22
CA THR A 223 9.33 4.59 -21.65
C THR A 223 9.04 3.42 -22.57
N SER A 224 8.60 2.29 -22.05
CA SER A 224 8.10 1.20 -22.90
C SER A 224 6.62 0.95 -22.60
N ARG A 225 5.76 1.38 -23.53
CA ARG A 225 4.42 0.82 -23.69
C ARG A 225 4.55 -0.68 -23.92
N GLY A 226 4.58 -1.45 -22.83
CA GLY A 226 4.33 -2.87 -22.90
C GLY A 226 2.89 -3.06 -23.38
N SER A 227 2.72 -3.78 -24.47
CA SER A 227 1.41 -4.24 -24.92
C SER A 227 0.68 -4.92 -23.77
N LEU A 228 -0.57 -4.52 -23.53
CA LEU A 228 -1.48 -5.16 -22.60
C LEU A 228 -1.51 -6.68 -22.89
N PRO A 229 -1.52 -7.54 -21.85
CA PRO A 229 -1.73 -8.96 -22.04
C PRO A 229 -3.07 -9.20 -22.73
N PRO A 230 -3.20 -10.26 -23.57
CA PRO A 230 -4.42 -10.53 -24.33
C PRO A 230 -5.63 -10.76 -23.40
N GLU A 231 -6.78 -10.21 -23.78
CA GLU A 231 -8.06 -10.52 -23.16
C GLU A 231 -8.30 -12.03 -23.21
N GLY A 232 -8.51 -12.66 -22.07
CA GLY A 232 -8.94 -14.05 -22.03
C GLY A 232 -8.39 -14.93 -20.89
N ALA A 233 -7.91 -14.39 -19.79
CA ALA A 233 -7.62 -15.21 -18.63
C ALA A 233 -8.80 -15.15 -17.65
N ASP A 234 -9.34 -16.31 -17.33
CA ASP A 234 -10.46 -16.50 -16.41
C ASP A 234 -10.18 -15.82 -15.06
N SER A 235 -11.12 -14.95 -14.64
CA SER A 235 -11.05 -14.28 -13.36
C SER A 235 -11.20 -15.28 -12.21
N PRO A 236 -10.29 -15.31 -11.23
CA PRO A 236 -10.45 -16.13 -10.03
C PRO A 236 -11.64 -15.73 -9.14
N TRP A 237 -12.41 -14.72 -9.55
CA TRP A 237 -13.52 -14.13 -8.80
C TRP A 237 -14.90 -14.35 -9.41
N GLY A 238 -15.04 -15.23 -10.43
CA GLY A 238 -16.33 -15.75 -10.93
C GLY A 238 -17.41 -14.67 -11.17
N GLY A 239 -17.19 -13.76 -12.12
CA GLY A 239 -18.21 -12.82 -12.57
C GLY A 239 -18.17 -12.61 -14.09
N PRO A 240 -19.32 -12.34 -14.76
CA PRO A 240 -19.38 -12.27 -16.21
C PRO A 240 -18.66 -11.03 -16.77
N ALA A 241 -18.00 -11.22 -17.91
CA ALA A 241 -17.32 -10.17 -18.68
C ALA A 241 -18.32 -9.09 -19.15
N ALA A 242 -17.97 -7.82 -18.91
CA ALA A 242 -18.73 -6.69 -19.44
C ALA A 242 -17.83 -5.61 -20.04
N GLY A 243 -18.03 -5.35 -21.30
CA GLY A 243 -18.09 -4.11 -22.05
C GLY A 243 -16.95 -3.09 -21.98
N SER A 244 -16.49 -2.72 -23.18
CA SER A 244 -15.55 -1.67 -23.62
C SER A 244 -15.34 -0.47 -22.68
N ALA A 245 -14.05 -0.13 -22.47
CA ALA A 245 -13.60 1.04 -21.73
C ALA A 245 -14.00 2.37 -22.40
N PRO A 246 -14.37 3.40 -21.61
CA PRO A 246 -14.64 4.73 -22.15
C PRO A 246 -13.33 5.47 -22.46
N THR A 247 -13.29 6.07 -23.66
CA THR A 247 -12.22 6.97 -24.11
C THR A 247 -12.29 8.30 -23.33
N LEU A 248 -11.20 8.70 -22.69
CA LEU A 248 -11.10 9.98 -22.01
C LEU A 248 -11.01 11.13 -23.03
N PRO A 249 -11.79 12.22 -22.90
CA PRO A 249 -11.62 13.41 -23.71
C PRO A 249 -10.39 14.20 -23.24
N ALA A 250 -9.55 14.61 -24.18
CA ALA A 250 -8.45 15.54 -23.95
C ALA A 250 -9.00 16.95 -23.69
N SER A 251 -9.04 17.40 -22.43
CA SER A 251 -9.29 18.80 -22.11
C SER A 251 -8.01 19.44 -21.56
N ARG A 252 -7.36 20.25 -22.40
CA ARG A 252 -6.39 21.26 -21.95
C ARG A 252 -7.18 22.40 -21.30
N GLY A 253 -7.23 22.42 -19.98
CA GLY A 253 -7.62 23.60 -19.21
C GLY A 253 -6.36 24.34 -18.79
N SER A 254 -6.21 25.57 -19.25
CA SER A 254 -5.19 26.52 -18.82
C SER A 254 -5.35 26.84 -17.33
N LEU A 255 -4.25 26.84 -16.59
CA LEU A 255 -4.17 27.30 -15.21
C LEU A 255 -4.55 28.78 -15.12
N PRO A 256 -5.29 29.21 -14.07
CA PRO A 256 -5.53 30.62 -13.81
C PRO A 256 -4.23 31.32 -13.36
N PRO A 257 -4.11 32.65 -13.54
CA PRO A 257 -2.92 33.42 -13.23
C PRO A 257 -2.68 33.48 -11.69
N GLU A 258 -1.41 33.46 -11.30
CA GLU A 258 -0.96 33.72 -9.92
C GLU A 258 -1.49 35.09 -9.45
N GLY A 259 -2.17 35.08 -8.31
CA GLY A 259 -2.59 36.32 -7.63
C GLY A 259 -4.02 36.27 -7.12
N ALA A 260 -4.37 35.30 -6.29
CA ALA A 260 -5.56 35.39 -5.46
C ALA A 260 -5.26 34.92 -4.06
N ASP A 261 -5.52 35.80 -3.08
CA ASP A 261 -5.27 35.66 -1.66
C ASP A 261 -5.76 34.33 -1.07
N SER A 262 -4.90 33.68 -0.32
CA SER A 262 -5.21 32.47 0.46
C SER A 262 -6.17 32.83 1.60
N PRO A 263 -7.29 32.09 1.78
CA PRO A 263 -8.22 32.36 2.90
C PRO A 263 -7.76 31.79 4.26
N TRP A 264 -6.52 31.32 4.38
CA TRP A 264 -5.98 30.74 5.62
C TRP A 264 -4.83 31.59 6.17
N GLY A 265 -5.10 32.84 6.55
CA GLY A 265 -4.23 33.67 7.37
C GLY A 265 -4.39 33.31 8.85
N GLY A 266 -3.42 32.58 9.43
CA GLY A 266 -3.24 32.44 10.87
C GLY A 266 -1.89 33.07 11.28
N PRO A 267 -1.80 33.79 12.44
CA PRO A 267 -0.63 34.57 12.79
C PRO A 267 0.55 33.69 13.20
N ALA A 268 1.74 34.15 12.85
CA ALA A 268 3.02 33.65 13.36
C ALA A 268 3.17 33.98 14.85
N ALA A 269 3.54 33.00 15.66
CA ALA A 269 4.29 33.09 16.87
C ALA A 269 5.01 31.76 17.13
#